data_5a846553ecc93dca4243c3e3eca5b58c
#
_entry.id   5a846553ecc93dca4243c3e3eca5b58c
#
_cell.length_a   1.000
_cell.length_b   1.000
_cell.length_c   1.000
_cell.angle_alpha   90.00
_cell.angle_beta   90.00
_cell.angle_gamma   90.00
#
_symmetry.space_group_name_H-M   'P 1'
#
loop_
_entity.id
_entity.type
_entity.pdbx_description
1 polymer ?
#
loop_
_entity_poly.entity_id
_entity_poly.type
_entity_poly.pdbx_seq_one_letter_code
_entity_poly.pdbx_strand_id
1 'polypeptide(L)'
;MFSVFIEHYKNNEKLRLFTTIIVVWLLSRIVMQAMVPVMNLVADTPHNLLYYMNPWDAEWYKELAEEGYKLPRSSGMANWAFFPLYPMVCALIRIITGGYINTYAIGMLVSNICIIIAVYYAVRFAWLELDTDKYDRVDIENIIIFLMFAGPCAVYYGSMYTESLFTMCVVLCFYNTKKKNYMMAGVSAALASATRIVGCTLIVVLFTDMYVSMYKQHRDEERRIVAAIKAFIKDVISDAGKLLALAICPLGIFVYMTFLRGFCGDAWAFYHVQKAWRTQKLFPVIGVLIKSCTGRLGEMSDVKQINGIILGWLCVFTLLMYVIMLVRKHYACGIFGIIALMIPLTSSVMSTLRFIVGSFVVYIGITEALLLTGRNTRRVIMVLLAAAEVICISAWYFWDGLLM
;
A
#
# COMPACT_ATOMS: atom_id res chain seq x y z
N MET A 1 -37.69 -16.36 10.95
CA MET A 1 -36.43 -16.64 10.24
C MET A 1 -35.62 -15.37 10.01
N PHE A 2 -36.18 -14.29 9.43
CA PHE A 2 -35.49 -13.05 9.16
C PHE A 2 -35.00 -12.29 10.44
N SER A 3 -35.85 -12.27 11.49
CA SER A 3 -35.48 -11.68 12.80
C SER A 3 -34.34 -12.41 13.50
N VAL A 4 -34.32 -13.73 13.45
CA VAL A 4 -33.26 -14.58 14.01
C VAL A 4 -31.93 -14.36 13.24
N PHE A 5 -32.01 -14.20 11.92
CA PHE A 5 -30.84 -13.87 11.09
C PHE A 5 -30.28 -12.49 11.44
N ILE A 6 -31.13 -11.47 11.61
CA ILE A 6 -30.71 -10.12 12.00
C ILE A 6 -30.06 -10.13 13.40
N GLU A 7 -30.61 -10.87 14.33
CA GLU A 7 -30.05 -10.99 15.68
C GLU A 7 -28.71 -11.72 15.68
N HIS A 8 -28.61 -12.83 14.93
CA HIS A 8 -27.35 -13.55 14.73
C HIS A 8 -26.29 -12.69 14.05
N TYR A 9 -26.68 -11.90 13.03
CA TYR A 9 -25.81 -10.96 12.35
C TYR A 9 -25.27 -9.87 13.29
N LYS A 10 -26.16 -9.28 14.12
CA LYS A 10 -25.76 -8.25 15.10
C LYS A 10 -24.79 -8.79 16.17
N ASN A 11 -24.98 -10.02 16.59
CA ASN A 11 -24.20 -10.65 17.66
C ASN A 11 -22.88 -11.29 17.15
N ASN A 12 -22.73 -11.53 15.85
CA ASN A 12 -21.53 -12.12 15.27
C ASN A 12 -20.64 -11.03 14.62
N GLU A 13 -19.69 -10.51 15.41
CA GLU A 13 -18.74 -9.46 14.96
C GLU A 13 -18.02 -9.83 13.65
N LYS A 14 -17.58 -11.09 13.51
CA LYS A 14 -16.86 -11.55 12.31
C LYS A 14 -17.76 -11.54 11.07
N LEU A 15 -19.00 -12.03 11.21
CA LEU A 15 -19.97 -12.06 10.12
C LEU A 15 -20.35 -10.63 9.69
N ARG A 16 -20.61 -9.75 10.68
CA ARG A 16 -20.91 -8.34 10.43
C ARG A 16 -19.77 -7.66 9.67
N LEU A 17 -18.54 -7.77 10.18
CA LEU A 17 -17.35 -7.18 9.55
C LEU A 17 -17.18 -7.68 8.11
N PHE A 18 -17.23 -8.99 7.90
CA PHE A 18 -17.08 -9.58 6.57
C PHE A 18 -18.17 -9.11 5.60
N THR A 19 -19.43 -9.11 6.04
CA THR A 19 -20.56 -8.65 5.21
C THR A 19 -20.41 -7.16 4.86
N THR A 20 -20.03 -6.30 5.83
CA THR A 20 -19.79 -4.87 5.58
C THR A 20 -18.69 -4.67 4.53
N ILE A 21 -17.58 -5.40 4.66
CA ILE A 21 -16.47 -5.36 3.69
C ILE A 21 -16.98 -5.73 2.30
N ILE A 22 -17.69 -6.84 2.14
CA ILE A 22 -18.18 -7.29 0.84
C ILE A 22 -19.19 -6.31 0.23
N VAL A 23 -20.11 -5.77 1.03
CA VAL A 23 -21.09 -4.78 0.55
C VAL A 23 -20.40 -3.51 0.07
N VAL A 24 -19.50 -2.93 0.86
CA VAL A 24 -18.82 -1.69 0.47
C VAL A 24 -17.87 -1.92 -0.71
N TRP A 25 -17.18 -3.08 -0.76
CA TRP A 25 -16.41 -3.49 -1.92
C TRP A 25 -17.26 -3.56 -3.18
N LEU A 26 -18.41 -4.27 -3.15
CA LEU A 26 -19.31 -4.37 -4.29
C LEU A 26 -19.78 -2.99 -4.76
N LEU A 27 -20.22 -2.12 -3.83
CA LEU A 27 -20.63 -0.77 -4.15
C LEU A 27 -19.52 0.02 -4.84
N SER A 28 -18.28 -0.07 -4.36
CA SER A 28 -17.15 0.59 -5.01
C SER A 28 -16.90 0.09 -6.43
N ARG A 29 -17.06 -1.22 -6.69
CA ARG A 29 -16.91 -1.80 -8.05
C ARG A 29 -18.06 -1.40 -8.97
N ILE A 30 -19.28 -1.32 -8.43
CA ILE A 30 -20.45 -0.78 -9.17
C ILE A 30 -20.19 0.67 -9.60
N VAL A 31 -19.65 1.52 -8.72
CA VAL A 31 -19.30 2.90 -9.07
C VAL A 31 -18.25 2.93 -10.20
N MET A 32 -17.17 2.15 -10.11
CA MET A 32 -16.16 2.06 -11.17
C MET A 32 -16.77 1.61 -12.50
N GLN A 33 -17.65 0.59 -12.48
CA GLN A 33 -18.34 0.13 -13.68
C GLN A 33 -19.30 1.20 -14.24
N ALA A 34 -20.01 1.92 -13.36
CA ALA A 34 -20.96 2.99 -13.77
C ALA A 34 -20.25 4.20 -14.38
N MET A 35 -18.96 4.41 -14.06
CA MET A 35 -18.16 5.46 -14.69
C MET A 35 -17.78 5.15 -16.14
N VAL A 36 -17.78 3.88 -16.57
CA VAL A 36 -17.43 3.49 -17.95
C VAL A 36 -18.30 4.16 -19.01
N PRO A 37 -19.64 4.09 -18.97
CA PRO A 37 -20.47 4.79 -19.94
C PRO A 37 -20.30 6.32 -19.88
N VAL A 38 -20.07 6.89 -18.69
CA VAL A 38 -19.81 8.34 -18.55
C VAL A 38 -18.53 8.73 -19.25
N MET A 39 -17.45 7.96 -19.09
CA MET A 39 -16.17 8.22 -19.78
C MET A 39 -16.30 8.04 -21.30
N ASN A 40 -17.08 7.07 -21.75
CA ASN A 40 -17.33 6.83 -23.16
C ASN A 40 -18.11 7.95 -23.87
N LEU A 41 -18.79 8.84 -23.12
CA LEU A 41 -19.42 10.03 -23.69
C LEU A 41 -18.42 11.09 -24.17
N VAL A 42 -17.20 11.09 -23.61
CA VAL A 42 -16.16 12.08 -23.90
C VAL A 42 -14.89 11.44 -24.51
N ALA A 43 -14.84 10.13 -24.63
CA ALA A 43 -13.74 9.41 -25.28
C ALA A 43 -13.97 9.37 -26.80
N ASP A 44 -12.88 9.50 -27.57
CA ASP A 44 -12.93 9.38 -29.05
C ASP A 44 -13.43 8.00 -29.51
N THR A 45 -13.12 6.95 -28.74
CA THR A 45 -13.55 5.57 -28.97
C THR A 45 -14.06 4.95 -27.69
N PRO A 46 -15.21 4.22 -27.73
CA PRO A 46 -15.73 3.54 -26.54
C PRO A 46 -14.82 2.39 -26.12
N HIS A 47 -14.55 2.31 -24.81
CA HIS A 47 -13.75 1.24 -24.19
C HIS A 47 -14.53 0.53 -23.09
N ASN A 48 -14.08 -0.66 -22.70
CA ASN A 48 -14.65 -1.42 -21.60
C ASN A 48 -13.88 -1.19 -20.29
N LEU A 49 -14.39 -1.74 -19.20
CA LEU A 49 -13.79 -1.63 -17.88
C LEU A 49 -12.33 -2.15 -17.84
N LEU A 50 -12.03 -3.24 -18.53
CA LEU A 50 -10.66 -3.80 -18.55
C LEU A 50 -9.64 -2.82 -19.13
N TYR A 51 -10.02 -2.05 -20.14
CA TYR A 51 -9.17 -1.01 -20.71
C TYR A 51 -8.94 0.13 -19.70
N TYR A 52 -10.04 0.70 -19.17
CA TYR A 52 -9.96 1.83 -18.28
C TYR A 52 -9.26 1.53 -16.94
N MET A 53 -9.40 0.31 -16.44
CA MET A 53 -8.80 -0.08 -15.17
C MET A 53 -7.31 -0.42 -15.24
N ASN A 54 -6.73 -0.60 -16.43
CA ASN A 54 -5.37 -1.12 -16.57
C ASN A 54 -4.44 -0.24 -17.43
N PRO A 55 -4.26 1.06 -17.08
CA PRO A 55 -3.32 1.92 -17.78
C PRO A 55 -1.86 1.63 -17.37
N TRP A 56 -0.91 2.21 -18.09
CA TRP A 56 0.53 2.29 -17.81
C TRP A 56 1.20 0.97 -17.38
N ASP A 57 1.48 0.83 -16.09
CA ASP A 57 2.26 -0.30 -15.53
C ASP A 57 1.55 -1.65 -15.66
N ALA A 58 0.22 -1.66 -15.85
CA ALA A 58 -0.54 -2.88 -16.02
C ALA A 58 -0.05 -3.70 -17.25
N GLU A 59 0.40 -3.03 -18.31
CA GLU A 59 0.97 -3.71 -19.49
C GLU A 59 2.25 -4.46 -19.14
N TRP A 60 3.13 -3.89 -18.30
CA TRP A 60 4.34 -4.55 -17.84
C TRP A 60 4.05 -5.77 -16.95
N TYR A 61 3.04 -5.70 -16.09
CA TYR A 61 2.62 -6.85 -15.28
C TYR A 61 1.98 -7.94 -16.13
N LYS A 62 1.21 -7.55 -17.17
CA LYS A 62 0.65 -8.49 -18.13
C LYS A 62 1.76 -9.18 -18.90
N GLU A 63 2.72 -8.44 -19.48
CA GLU A 63 3.87 -9.00 -20.20
C GLU A 63 4.63 -10.00 -19.31
N LEU A 64 4.90 -9.65 -18.05
CA LEU A 64 5.57 -10.53 -17.11
C LEU A 64 4.77 -11.80 -16.80
N ALA A 65 3.45 -11.71 -16.71
CA ALA A 65 2.59 -12.86 -16.43
C ALA A 65 2.45 -13.79 -17.67
N GLU A 66 2.55 -13.25 -18.88
CA GLU A 66 2.40 -14.00 -20.14
C GLU A 66 3.73 -14.57 -20.64
N GLU A 67 4.81 -13.82 -20.53
CA GLU A 67 6.06 -14.09 -21.24
C GLU A 67 7.30 -14.10 -20.33
N GLY A 68 7.14 -13.67 -19.06
CA GLY A 68 8.25 -13.61 -18.09
C GLY A 68 9.21 -12.43 -18.32
N TYR A 69 10.38 -12.51 -17.69
CA TYR A 69 11.41 -11.48 -17.80
C TYR A 69 12.12 -11.53 -19.16
N LYS A 70 12.36 -10.35 -19.76
CA LYS A 70 12.98 -10.19 -21.07
C LYS A 70 14.20 -9.27 -21.00
N LEU A 71 15.04 -9.35 -22.02
CA LEU A 71 16.15 -8.42 -22.21
C LEU A 71 15.63 -6.99 -22.49
N PRO A 72 16.44 -5.95 -22.25
CA PRO A 72 16.01 -4.57 -22.43
C PRO A 72 15.55 -4.29 -23.87
N ARG A 73 14.50 -3.47 -23.99
CA ARG A 73 14.09 -2.91 -25.29
C ARG A 73 15.14 -1.93 -25.81
N SER A 74 15.08 -1.55 -27.08
CA SER A 74 15.98 -0.55 -27.68
C SER A 74 15.99 0.80 -26.96
N SER A 75 14.89 1.14 -26.29
CA SER A 75 14.79 2.32 -25.41
C SER A 75 15.56 2.22 -24.09
N GLY A 76 16.18 1.09 -23.79
CA GLY A 76 16.80 0.79 -22.49
C GLY A 76 15.80 0.39 -21.39
N MET A 77 14.48 0.44 -21.64
CA MET A 77 13.46 -0.02 -20.71
C MET A 77 13.45 -1.54 -20.64
N ALA A 78 13.29 -2.10 -19.44
CA ALA A 78 13.10 -3.52 -19.24
C ALA A 78 12.10 -3.78 -18.10
N ASN A 79 11.40 -4.89 -18.19
CA ASN A 79 10.41 -5.30 -17.19
C ASN A 79 11.05 -5.69 -15.83
N TRP A 80 12.38 -5.56 -15.68
CA TRP A 80 13.12 -5.80 -14.43
C TRP A 80 12.81 -4.80 -13.32
N ALA A 81 12.22 -3.63 -13.66
CA ALA A 81 11.73 -2.67 -12.67
C ALA A 81 10.59 -3.23 -11.81
N PHE A 82 9.90 -4.26 -12.32
CA PHE A 82 8.69 -4.83 -11.76
C PHE A 82 8.99 -6.13 -11.01
N PHE A 83 8.64 -6.16 -9.73
CA PHE A 83 8.97 -7.25 -8.82
C PHE A 83 8.11 -8.50 -9.08
N PRO A 84 8.66 -9.72 -8.79
CA PRO A 84 8.14 -10.96 -9.36
C PRO A 84 6.83 -11.49 -8.75
N LEU A 85 6.52 -11.23 -7.46
CA LEU A 85 5.48 -11.98 -6.77
C LEU A 85 4.09 -11.80 -7.43
N TYR A 86 3.70 -10.55 -7.74
CA TYR A 86 2.38 -10.30 -8.31
C TYR A 86 2.20 -10.91 -9.71
N PRO A 87 3.09 -10.67 -10.68
CA PRO A 87 2.96 -11.30 -12.00
C PRO A 87 3.10 -12.82 -11.94
N MET A 88 3.88 -13.40 -11.02
CA MET A 88 3.96 -14.85 -10.83
C MET A 88 2.62 -15.45 -10.36
N VAL A 89 1.93 -14.79 -9.43
CA VAL A 89 0.57 -15.22 -9.01
C VAL A 89 -0.39 -15.16 -10.20
N CYS A 90 -0.35 -14.10 -10.99
CA CYS A 90 -1.16 -13.98 -12.19
C CYS A 90 -0.83 -15.06 -13.25
N ALA A 91 0.47 -15.33 -13.48
CA ALA A 91 0.94 -16.37 -14.38
C ALA A 91 0.46 -17.77 -13.95
N LEU A 92 0.54 -18.07 -12.64
CA LEU A 92 0.05 -19.34 -12.11
C LEU A 92 -1.44 -19.54 -12.39
N ILE A 93 -2.28 -18.53 -12.14
CA ILE A 93 -3.71 -18.61 -12.43
C ILE A 93 -3.94 -18.75 -13.92
N ARG A 94 -3.18 -18.04 -14.78
CA ARG A 94 -3.25 -18.15 -16.22
C ARG A 94 -2.93 -19.57 -16.69
N ILE A 95 -1.89 -20.20 -16.14
CA ILE A 95 -1.54 -21.62 -16.43
C ILE A 95 -2.67 -22.56 -16.03
N ILE A 96 -3.19 -22.42 -14.80
CA ILE A 96 -4.30 -23.26 -14.27
C ILE A 96 -5.55 -23.14 -15.15
N THR A 97 -5.82 -21.94 -15.67
CA THR A 97 -6.98 -21.67 -16.54
C THR A 97 -6.70 -21.94 -18.03
N GLY A 98 -5.56 -22.53 -18.37
CA GLY A 98 -5.18 -22.84 -19.76
C GLY A 98 -5.07 -21.60 -20.66
N GLY A 99 -4.92 -20.40 -20.08
CA GLY A 99 -4.82 -19.14 -20.82
C GLY A 99 -6.15 -18.62 -21.41
N TYR A 100 -7.28 -19.25 -21.11
CA TYR A 100 -8.60 -18.83 -21.60
C TYR A 100 -9.10 -17.51 -21.00
N ILE A 101 -8.64 -17.16 -19.81
CA ILE A 101 -9.04 -15.91 -19.15
C ILE A 101 -8.07 -14.79 -19.51
N ASN A 102 -8.61 -13.62 -19.85
CA ASN A 102 -7.81 -12.43 -20.13
C ASN A 102 -6.92 -12.07 -18.91
N THR A 103 -5.64 -11.82 -19.17
CA THR A 103 -4.62 -11.61 -18.12
C THR A 103 -4.91 -10.38 -17.27
N TYR A 104 -5.48 -9.29 -17.82
CA TYR A 104 -5.95 -8.16 -17.03
C TYR A 104 -7.07 -8.55 -16.07
N ALA A 105 -8.02 -9.39 -16.51
CA ALA A 105 -9.09 -9.89 -15.64
C ALA A 105 -8.53 -10.74 -14.49
N ILE A 106 -7.53 -11.58 -14.77
CA ILE A 106 -6.80 -12.34 -13.73
C ILE A 106 -6.15 -11.39 -12.73
N GLY A 107 -5.42 -10.38 -13.21
CA GLY A 107 -4.77 -9.39 -12.35
C GLY A 107 -5.77 -8.64 -11.47
N MET A 108 -6.87 -8.16 -12.06
CA MET A 108 -7.96 -7.51 -11.30
C MET A 108 -8.58 -8.46 -10.26
N LEU A 109 -8.77 -9.73 -10.58
CA LEU A 109 -9.28 -10.74 -9.64
C LEU A 109 -8.33 -10.90 -8.45
N VAL A 110 -7.02 -11.07 -8.70
CA VAL A 110 -5.98 -11.18 -7.67
C VAL A 110 -5.99 -9.92 -6.79
N SER A 111 -6.02 -8.74 -7.39
CA SER A 111 -6.06 -7.47 -6.67
C SER A 111 -7.30 -7.36 -5.78
N ASN A 112 -8.48 -7.73 -6.27
CA ASN A 112 -9.72 -7.68 -5.50
C ASN A 112 -9.74 -8.68 -4.33
N ILE A 113 -9.23 -9.89 -4.51
CA ILE A 113 -9.10 -10.86 -3.41
C ILE A 113 -8.13 -10.32 -2.35
N CYS A 114 -6.96 -9.83 -2.76
CA CYS A 114 -5.96 -9.31 -1.85
C CYS A 114 -6.48 -8.11 -1.04
N ILE A 115 -7.19 -7.17 -1.67
CA ILE A 115 -7.68 -5.99 -0.94
C ILE A 115 -8.80 -6.34 0.06
N ILE A 116 -9.68 -7.29 -0.25
CA ILE A 116 -10.71 -7.77 0.70
C ILE A 116 -10.02 -8.33 1.96
N ILE A 117 -8.99 -9.17 1.77
CA ILE A 117 -8.19 -9.72 2.88
C ILE A 117 -7.48 -8.59 3.63
N ALA A 118 -6.86 -7.64 2.91
CA ALA A 118 -6.17 -6.50 3.50
C ALA A 118 -7.09 -5.66 4.38
N VAL A 119 -8.29 -5.31 3.90
CA VAL A 119 -9.27 -4.50 4.66
C VAL A 119 -9.72 -5.24 5.92
N TYR A 120 -9.98 -6.55 5.84
CA TYR A 120 -10.33 -7.34 7.01
C TYR A 120 -9.26 -7.27 8.11
N TYR A 121 -8.00 -7.46 7.74
CA TYR A 121 -6.91 -7.39 8.72
C TYR A 121 -6.54 -5.96 9.09
N ALA A 122 -6.76 -4.95 8.23
CA ALA A 122 -6.56 -3.54 8.56
C ALA A 122 -7.52 -3.07 9.66
N VAL A 123 -8.79 -3.45 9.59
CA VAL A 123 -9.76 -3.19 10.68
C VAL A 123 -9.31 -3.87 11.97
N ARG A 124 -8.93 -5.14 11.91
CA ARG A 124 -8.47 -5.87 13.10
C ARG A 124 -7.17 -5.31 13.68
N PHE A 125 -6.27 -4.82 12.83
CA PHE A 125 -5.09 -4.10 13.29
C PHE A 125 -5.47 -2.76 13.94
N ALA A 126 -6.38 -2.00 13.32
CA ALA A 126 -6.84 -0.72 13.86
C ALA A 126 -7.46 -0.87 15.25
N TRP A 127 -8.22 -1.94 15.52
CA TRP A 127 -8.74 -2.24 16.86
C TRP A 127 -7.64 -2.56 17.90
N LEU A 128 -6.47 -3.02 17.46
CA LEU A 128 -5.32 -3.28 18.34
C LEU A 128 -4.42 -2.05 18.51
N GLU A 129 -4.45 -1.14 17.56
CA GLU A 129 -3.59 0.04 17.52
C GLU A 129 -4.25 1.27 18.13
N LEU A 130 -5.53 1.49 17.86
CA LEU A 130 -6.31 2.60 18.36
C LEU A 130 -6.95 2.26 19.71
N ASP A 131 -7.17 3.29 20.52
CA ASP A 131 -7.76 3.15 21.86
C ASP A 131 -9.26 2.84 21.74
N THR A 132 -9.61 1.54 21.85
CA THR A 132 -11.01 1.06 21.76
C THR A 132 -11.82 1.30 23.05
N ASP A 133 -11.21 1.75 24.12
CA ASP A 133 -11.93 2.22 25.31
C ASP A 133 -12.44 3.65 25.09
N LYS A 134 -11.75 4.41 24.26
CA LYS A 134 -12.08 5.78 23.88
C LYS A 134 -12.96 5.86 22.63
N TYR A 135 -12.73 5.00 21.64
CA TYR A 135 -13.37 5.05 20.35
C TYR A 135 -14.19 3.81 20.08
N ASP A 136 -15.41 3.98 19.54
CA ASP A 136 -16.27 2.87 19.17
C ASP A 136 -15.63 2.03 18.04
N ARG A 137 -15.56 0.72 18.23
CA ARG A 137 -15.04 -0.24 17.25
C ARG A 137 -15.77 -0.18 15.91
N VAL A 138 -17.10 0.06 15.93
CA VAL A 138 -17.91 0.16 14.71
C VAL A 138 -17.56 1.43 13.93
N ASP A 139 -17.27 2.52 14.60
CA ASP A 139 -16.81 3.76 13.95
C ASP A 139 -15.44 3.56 13.32
N ILE A 140 -14.49 2.91 14.02
CA ILE A 140 -13.16 2.55 13.46
C ILE A 140 -13.32 1.67 12.22
N GLU A 141 -14.13 0.60 12.31
CA GLU A 141 -14.42 -0.33 11.23
C GLU A 141 -14.94 0.40 9.99
N ASN A 142 -16.01 1.20 10.16
CA ASN A 142 -16.65 1.89 9.05
C ASN A 142 -15.72 2.89 8.35
N ILE A 143 -14.88 3.59 9.12
CA ILE A 143 -13.93 4.57 8.54
C ILE A 143 -12.85 3.84 7.76
N ILE A 144 -12.23 2.79 8.28
CA ILE A 144 -11.18 2.02 7.58
C ILE A 144 -11.73 1.41 6.29
N ILE A 145 -12.89 0.74 6.36
CA ILE A 145 -13.53 0.11 5.19
C ILE A 145 -13.82 1.18 4.13
N PHE A 146 -14.41 2.31 4.55
CA PHE A 146 -14.69 3.42 3.66
C PHE A 146 -13.42 3.97 3.00
N LEU A 147 -12.38 4.29 3.77
CA LEU A 147 -11.13 4.87 3.25
C LEU A 147 -10.45 3.95 2.23
N MET A 148 -10.46 2.64 2.46
CA MET A 148 -9.79 1.68 1.59
C MET A 148 -10.59 1.29 0.34
N PHE A 149 -11.92 1.51 0.30
CA PHE A 149 -12.74 1.18 -0.88
C PHE A 149 -13.36 2.39 -1.59
N ALA A 150 -13.56 3.50 -0.88
CA ALA A 150 -14.22 4.69 -1.38
C ALA A 150 -13.47 6.00 -1.04
N GLY A 151 -12.31 5.91 -0.42
CA GLY A 151 -11.42 7.04 -0.21
C GLY A 151 -10.57 7.31 -1.45
N PRO A 152 -9.93 8.50 -1.54
CA PRO A 152 -9.13 8.90 -2.68
C PRO A 152 -8.05 7.88 -3.04
N CYS A 153 -7.91 7.59 -4.34
CA CYS A 153 -6.96 6.63 -4.90
C CYS A 153 -7.28 5.14 -4.62
N ALA A 154 -8.50 4.79 -4.12
CA ALA A 154 -8.92 3.40 -3.99
C ALA A 154 -9.01 2.66 -5.33
N VAL A 155 -9.07 3.38 -6.44
CA VAL A 155 -9.04 2.84 -7.81
C VAL A 155 -7.84 1.91 -8.05
N TYR A 156 -6.67 2.19 -7.48
CA TYR A 156 -5.49 1.31 -7.59
C TYR A 156 -5.77 -0.12 -7.11
N TYR A 157 -6.60 -0.28 -6.11
CA TYR A 157 -6.93 -1.59 -5.55
C TYR A 157 -7.83 -2.46 -6.42
N GLY A 158 -8.39 -1.89 -7.50
CA GLY A 158 -9.19 -2.62 -8.48
C GLY A 158 -8.43 -3.05 -9.72
N SER A 159 -7.27 -2.47 -9.99
CA SER A 159 -6.49 -2.60 -11.21
C SER A 159 -5.50 -3.77 -11.17
N MET A 160 -4.96 -4.16 -12.34
CA MET A 160 -3.85 -5.13 -12.41
C MET A 160 -2.55 -4.47 -11.97
N TYR A 161 -2.44 -4.22 -10.67
CA TYR A 161 -1.35 -3.51 -10.02
C TYR A 161 -0.94 -4.22 -8.73
N THR A 162 0.27 -3.95 -8.26
CA THR A 162 0.83 -4.60 -7.05
C THR A 162 0.25 -4.07 -5.75
N GLU A 163 -0.45 -2.93 -5.76
CA GLU A 163 -0.88 -2.20 -4.57
C GLU A 163 -1.72 -3.05 -3.62
N SER A 164 -2.67 -3.81 -4.13
CA SER A 164 -3.54 -4.68 -3.31
C SER A 164 -2.77 -5.81 -2.63
N LEU A 165 -1.93 -6.53 -3.37
CA LEU A 165 -1.11 -7.62 -2.82
C LEU A 165 -0.09 -7.06 -1.83
N PHE A 166 0.57 -5.95 -2.17
CA PHE A 166 1.52 -5.29 -1.28
C PHE A 166 0.85 -4.83 0.02
N THR A 167 -0.30 -4.13 -0.07
CA THR A 167 -1.08 -3.69 1.08
C THR A 167 -1.49 -4.87 1.96
N MET A 168 -1.94 -5.99 1.39
CA MET A 168 -2.27 -7.20 2.13
C MET A 168 -1.06 -7.70 2.94
N CYS A 169 0.10 -7.80 2.31
CA CYS A 169 1.31 -8.25 2.97
C CYS A 169 1.75 -7.28 4.08
N VAL A 170 1.68 -5.96 3.84
CA VAL A 170 2.01 -4.93 4.84
C VAL A 170 1.08 -5.02 6.04
N VAL A 171 -0.24 -5.05 5.82
CA VAL A 171 -1.24 -5.17 6.89
C VAL A 171 -1.05 -6.44 7.70
N LEU A 172 -0.82 -7.58 7.04
CA LEU A 172 -0.55 -8.85 7.72
C LEU A 172 0.72 -8.79 8.57
N CYS A 173 1.78 -8.11 8.10
CA CYS A 173 2.98 -7.89 8.88
C CYS A 173 2.67 -7.10 10.15
N PHE A 174 1.98 -5.96 10.04
CA PHE A 174 1.59 -5.14 11.19
C PHE A 174 0.68 -5.87 12.17
N TYR A 175 -0.35 -6.55 11.66
CA TYR A 175 -1.29 -7.31 12.48
C TYR A 175 -0.59 -8.43 13.27
N ASN A 176 0.24 -9.24 12.59
CA ASN A 176 0.96 -10.34 13.22
C ASN A 176 2.02 -9.83 14.21
N THR A 177 2.69 -8.71 13.93
CA THR A 177 3.61 -8.06 14.87
C THR A 177 2.88 -7.66 16.16
N LYS A 178 1.69 -7.01 16.07
CA LYS A 178 0.87 -6.67 17.25
C LYS A 178 0.41 -7.91 18.02
N LYS A 179 0.17 -9.02 17.33
CA LYS A 179 -0.17 -10.31 17.94
C LYS A 179 1.05 -11.08 18.47
N LYS A 180 2.27 -10.50 18.37
CA LYS A 180 3.54 -11.16 18.75
C LYS A 180 3.83 -12.44 17.98
N ASN A 181 3.16 -12.64 16.84
CA ASN A 181 3.44 -13.72 15.91
C ASN A 181 4.52 -13.26 14.91
N TYR A 182 5.75 -13.11 15.41
CA TYR A 182 6.83 -12.52 14.64
C TYR A 182 7.21 -13.33 13.40
N MET A 183 7.11 -14.68 13.47
CA MET A 183 7.38 -15.51 12.30
C MET A 183 6.44 -15.20 11.13
N MET A 184 5.13 -15.12 11.37
CA MET A 184 4.15 -14.77 10.33
C MET A 184 4.31 -13.31 9.88
N ALA A 185 4.74 -12.42 10.77
CA ALA A 185 5.08 -11.04 10.40
C ALA A 185 6.28 -11.01 9.44
N GLY A 186 7.33 -11.77 9.73
CA GLY A 186 8.52 -11.90 8.87
C GLY A 186 8.18 -12.49 7.50
N VAL A 187 7.38 -13.56 7.45
CA VAL A 187 6.89 -14.14 6.17
C VAL A 187 6.11 -13.10 5.37
N SER A 188 5.20 -12.34 6.02
CA SER A 188 4.44 -11.29 5.35
C SER A 188 5.36 -10.19 4.80
N ALA A 189 6.40 -9.80 5.55
CA ALA A 189 7.40 -8.84 5.11
C ALA A 189 8.23 -9.37 3.92
N ALA A 190 8.60 -10.66 3.92
CA ALA A 190 9.29 -11.31 2.81
C ALA A 190 8.44 -11.27 1.52
N LEU A 191 7.15 -11.59 1.60
CA LEU A 191 6.22 -11.51 0.48
C LEU A 191 6.06 -10.05 0.00
N ALA A 192 5.95 -9.08 0.94
CA ALA A 192 5.94 -7.67 0.58
C ALA A 192 7.22 -7.25 -0.17
N SER A 193 8.41 -7.73 0.27
CA SER A 193 9.69 -7.42 -0.36
C SER A 193 9.86 -8.08 -1.74
N ALA A 194 9.14 -9.19 -2.00
CA ALA A 194 9.03 -9.81 -3.33
C ALA A 194 8.02 -9.10 -4.24
N THR A 195 7.23 -8.16 -3.69
CA THR A 195 6.23 -7.38 -4.43
C THR A 195 6.74 -5.98 -4.78
N ARG A 196 7.45 -5.33 -3.86
CA ARG A 196 8.01 -3.96 -4.01
C ARG A 196 9.22 -3.78 -3.10
N ILE A 197 10.19 -2.97 -3.54
CA ILE A 197 11.41 -2.68 -2.76
C ILE A 197 11.10 -2.16 -1.34
N VAL A 198 10.07 -1.34 -1.19
CA VAL A 198 9.63 -0.81 0.12
C VAL A 198 9.27 -1.91 1.12
N GLY A 199 8.90 -3.11 0.65
CA GLY A 199 8.59 -4.23 1.51
C GLY A 199 9.74 -4.66 2.41
N CYS A 200 11.01 -4.49 1.99
CA CYS A 200 12.16 -4.83 2.85
C CYS A 200 12.24 -3.95 4.11
N THR A 201 11.64 -2.76 4.09
CA THR A 201 11.64 -1.84 5.24
C THR A 201 10.67 -2.27 6.35
N LEU A 202 9.81 -3.26 6.11
CA LEU A 202 8.91 -3.81 7.14
C LEU A 202 9.67 -4.45 8.31
N ILE A 203 10.94 -4.78 8.16
CA ILE A 203 11.80 -5.19 9.27
C ILE A 203 11.76 -4.17 10.41
N VAL A 204 11.63 -2.87 10.09
CA VAL A 204 11.55 -1.77 11.07
C VAL A 204 10.31 -1.90 11.95
N VAL A 205 9.21 -2.46 11.44
CA VAL A 205 7.97 -2.66 12.20
C VAL A 205 8.20 -3.66 13.33
N LEU A 206 8.85 -4.79 13.02
CA LEU A 206 9.20 -5.82 14.00
C LEU A 206 10.19 -5.27 15.03
N PHE A 207 11.27 -4.61 14.57
CA PHE A 207 12.24 -3.97 15.45
C PHE A 207 11.58 -2.97 16.40
N THR A 208 10.74 -2.09 15.88
CA THR A 208 10.08 -1.05 16.68
C THR A 208 9.18 -1.67 17.75
N ASP A 209 8.39 -2.69 17.41
CA ASP A 209 7.50 -3.34 18.36
C ASP A 209 8.27 -4.09 19.45
N MET A 210 9.30 -4.86 19.09
CA MET A 210 10.15 -5.55 20.02
C MET A 210 10.89 -4.56 20.96
N TYR A 211 11.48 -3.50 20.40
CA TYR A 211 12.19 -2.48 21.18
C TYR A 211 11.26 -1.73 22.12
N VAL A 212 10.11 -1.27 21.64
CA VAL A 212 9.13 -0.54 22.46
C VAL A 212 8.62 -1.41 23.61
N SER A 213 8.47 -2.71 23.40
CA SER A 213 8.10 -3.67 24.45
C SER A 213 9.16 -3.68 25.55
N MET A 214 10.45 -3.79 25.22
CA MET A 214 11.56 -3.76 26.19
C MET A 214 11.67 -2.38 26.88
N TYR A 215 11.51 -1.28 26.12
CA TYR A 215 11.54 0.06 26.66
C TYR A 215 10.43 0.32 27.71
N LYS A 216 9.26 -0.28 27.53
CA LYS A 216 8.17 -0.18 28.53
C LYS A 216 8.47 -1.01 29.79
N GLN A 217 9.12 -2.17 29.65
CA GLN A 217 9.48 -3.04 30.79
C GLN A 217 10.54 -2.39 31.71
N HIS A 218 11.47 -1.61 31.15
CA HIS A 218 12.55 -0.94 31.90
C HIS A 218 12.18 0.53 32.26
N ARG A 219 10.90 0.78 32.58
CA ARG A 219 10.37 2.14 32.79
C ARG A 219 11.07 2.89 33.91
N ASP A 220 11.41 2.21 34.98
CA ASP A 220 11.86 2.79 36.23
C ASP A 220 13.40 2.82 36.39
N GLU A 221 14.14 2.41 35.33
CA GLU A 221 15.59 2.44 35.36
C GLU A 221 16.18 3.79 34.96
N GLU A 222 17.21 4.27 35.69
CA GLU A 222 17.88 5.54 35.43
C GLU A 222 18.43 5.66 33.99
N ARG A 223 18.95 4.53 33.43
CA ARG A 223 19.46 4.45 32.05
C ARG A 223 18.52 3.67 31.14
N ARG A 224 17.26 3.99 31.18
CA ARG A 224 16.17 3.27 30.49
C ARG A 224 16.45 2.91 29.03
N ILE A 225 17.00 3.85 28.25
CA ILE A 225 17.30 3.62 26.83
C ILE A 225 18.36 2.52 26.67
N VAL A 226 19.46 2.60 27.44
CA VAL A 226 20.56 1.64 27.37
C VAL A 226 20.12 0.26 27.85
N ALA A 227 19.35 0.21 28.95
CA ALA A 227 18.79 -1.02 29.49
C ALA A 227 17.85 -1.69 28.46
N ALA A 228 16.95 -0.91 27.84
CA ALA A 228 16.06 -1.40 26.81
C ALA A 228 16.81 -1.93 25.56
N ILE A 229 17.88 -1.25 25.12
CA ILE A 229 18.71 -1.75 24.00
C ILE A 229 19.38 -3.06 24.35
N LYS A 230 19.99 -3.17 25.54
CA LYS A 230 20.64 -4.42 25.99
C LYS A 230 19.63 -5.56 26.11
N ALA A 231 18.46 -5.29 26.71
CA ALA A 231 17.38 -6.26 26.83
C ALA A 231 16.86 -6.71 25.45
N PHE A 232 16.65 -5.78 24.53
CA PHE A 232 16.23 -6.06 23.17
C PHE A 232 17.23 -6.98 22.44
N ILE A 233 18.52 -6.64 22.48
CA ILE A 233 19.57 -7.45 21.83
C ILE A 233 19.60 -8.87 22.44
N LYS A 234 19.56 -8.97 23.77
CA LYS A 234 19.53 -10.25 24.46
C LYS A 234 18.29 -11.07 24.10
N ASP A 235 17.11 -10.46 24.08
CA ASP A 235 15.84 -11.09 23.75
C ASP A 235 15.83 -11.62 22.31
N VAL A 236 16.29 -10.84 21.34
CA VAL A 236 16.35 -11.23 19.93
C VAL A 236 17.35 -12.36 19.71
N ILE A 237 18.53 -12.30 20.33
CA ILE A 237 19.57 -13.34 20.17
C ILE A 237 19.18 -14.65 20.87
N SER A 238 18.50 -14.57 22.01
CA SER A 238 18.07 -15.76 22.76
C SER A 238 16.83 -16.46 22.19
N ASP A 239 16.07 -15.77 21.32
CA ASP A 239 14.87 -16.30 20.68
C ASP A 239 15.14 -16.53 19.18
N ALA A 240 15.47 -17.76 18.82
CA ALA A 240 15.73 -18.14 17.42
C ALA A 240 14.56 -17.81 16.48
N GLY A 241 13.31 -17.82 16.97
CA GLY A 241 12.14 -17.46 16.19
C GLY A 241 12.11 -15.98 15.83
N LYS A 242 12.46 -15.09 16.78
CA LYS A 242 12.57 -13.65 16.53
C LYS A 242 13.71 -13.33 15.58
N LEU A 243 14.89 -13.93 15.81
CA LEU A 243 16.05 -13.74 14.95
C LEU A 243 15.73 -14.19 13.51
N LEU A 244 15.13 -15.36 13.33
CA LEU A 244 14.72 -15.87 12.02
C LEU A 244 13.67 -14.99 11.38
N ALA A 245 12.68 -14.52 12.13
CA ALA A 245 11.65 -13.61 11.64
C ALA A 245 12.25 -12.33 11.06
N LEU A 246 13.23 -11.73 11.72
CA LEU A 246 13.95 -10.56 11.23
C LEU A 246 14.79 -10.90 9.98
N ALA A 247 15.48 -12.05 9.97
CA ALA A 247 16.34 -12.46 8.87
C ALA A 247 15.56 -12.72 7.56
N ILE A 248 14.32 -13.23 7.64
CA ILE A 248 13.52 -13.54 6.46
C ILE A 248 12.80 -12.29 5.90
N CYS A 249 12.64 -11.18 6.65
CA CYS A 249 11.95 -9.98 6.14
C CYS A 249 12.43 -9.53 4.76
N PRO A 250 13.74 -9.39 4.47
CA PRO A 250 14.25 -8.99 3.17
C PRO A 250 14.41 -10.15 2.17
N LEU A 251 13.98 -11.37 2.49
CA LEU A 251 14.25 -12.56 1.67
C LEU A 251 13.70 -12.41 0.24
N GLY A 252 12.52 -11.79 0.08
CA GLY A 252 11.90 -11.64 -1.24
C GLY A 252 12.76 -10.82 -2.20
N ILE A 253 13.32 -9.70 -1.75
CA ILE A 253 14.24 -8.90 -2.59
C ILE A 253 15.55 -9.64 -2.82
N PHE A 254 16.11 -10.36 -1.85
CA PHE A 254 17.35 -11.12 -2.06
C PHE A 254 17.17 -12.25 -3.07
N VAL A 255 16.07 -12.97 -3.03
CA VAL A 255 15.74 -13.99 -4.04
C VAL A 255 15.65 -13.33 -5.43
N TYR A 256 15.00 -12.18 -5.55
CA TYR A 256 14.91 -11.46 -6.81
C TYR A 256 16.27 -10.96 -7.31
N MET A 257 17.10 -10.41 -6.44
CA MET A 257 18.46 -9.99 -6.76
C MET A 257 19.34 -11.16 -7.24
N THR A 258 19.21 -12.32 -6.60
CA THR A 258 19.92 -13.55 -7.01
C THR A 258 19.46 -14.01 -8.39
N PHE A 259 18.17 -13.99 -8.65
CA PHE A 259 17.62 -14.28 -9.97
C PHE A 259 18.17 -13.31 -11.04
N LEU A 260 18.12 -12.00 -10.80
CA LEU A 260 18.63 -10.99 -11.75
C LEU A 260 20.13 -11.13 -12.01
N ARG A 261 20.93 -11.45 -10.99
CA ARG A 261 22.35 -11.74 -11.19
C ARG A 261 22.58 -12.92 -12.12
N GLY A 262 21.79 -13.98 -12.00
CA GLY A 262 21.86 -15.12 -12.91
C GLY A 262 21.30 -14.82 -14.31
N PHE A 263 20.25 -13.98 -14.42
CA PHE A 263 19.54 -13.71 -15.66
C PHE A 263 20.26 -12.68 -16.55
N CYS A 264 20.74 -11.58 -15.97
CA CYS A 264 21.34 -10.46 -16.70
C CYS A 264 22.73 -10.03 -16.19
N GLY A 265 23.31 -10.76 -15.23
CA GLY A 265 24.63 -10.47 -14.65
C GLY A 265 24.64 -9.36 -13.60
N ASP A 266 23.50 -8.70 -13.34
CA ASP A 266 23.41 -7.54 -12.45
C ASP A 266 22.30 -7.74 -11.40
N ALA A 267 22.69 -7.95 -10.15
CA ALA A 267 21.75 -8.10 -9.02
C ALA A 267 20.91 -6.84 -8.75
N TRP A 268 21.37 -5.66 -9.15
CA TRP A 268 20.71 -4.37 -8.98
C TRP A 268 19.99 -3.90 -10.23
N ALA A 269 19.81 -4.76 -11.23
CA ALA A 269 19.21 -4.41 -12.52
C ALA A 269 17.82 -3.73 -12.36
N PHE A 270 17.01 -4.14 -11.38
CA PHE A 270 15.72 -3.50 -11.08
C PHE A 270 15.85 -2.01 -10.70
N TYR A 271 16.99 -1.63 -10.11
CA TYR A 271 17.29 -0.24 -9.77
C TYR A 271 17.95 0.51 -10.93
N HIS A 272 18.92 -0.12 -11.58
CA HIS A 272 19.65 0.51 -12.68
C HIS A 272 18.74 0.81 -13.89
N VAL A 273 17.80 -0.06 -14.18
CA VAL A 273 16.85 0.12 -15.30
C VAL A 273 15.89 1.30 -15.09
N GLN A 274 15.70 1.75 -13.85
CA GLN A 274 14.87 2.93 -13.54
C GLN A 274 15.36 4.20 -14.22
N LYS A 275 16.65 4.27 -14.61
CA LYS A 275 17.21 5.39 -15.38
C LYS A 275 16.54 5.58 -16.73
N ALA A 276 15.96 4.53 -17.30
CA ALA A 276 15.25 4.60 -18.59
C ALA A 276 13.90 5.34 -18.48
N TRP A 277 13.27 5.35 -17.30
CA TRP A 277 12.03 6.10 -17.02
C TRP A 277 12.25 7.44 -16.36
N ARG A 278 13.39 7.60 -15.67
CA ARG A 278 13.67 8.76 -14.82
C ARG A 278 14.95 9.41 -15.27
N THR A 279 14.81 10.51 -15.98
CA THR A 279 15.95 11.33 -16.45
C THR A 279 16.63 12.11 -15.34
N GLN A 280 16.07 12.11 -14.13
CA GLN A 280 16.54 12.96 -13.05
C GLN A 280 17.66 12.31 -12.22
N LYS A 281 18.66 13.13 -11.88
CA LYS A 281 19.69 12.78 -10.89
C LYS A 281 19.01 12.58 -9.53
N LEU A 282 19.56 11.67 -8.70
CA LEU A 282 19.15 11.54 -7.31
C LEU A 282 19.30 12.91 -6.61
N PHE A 283 18.19 13.47 -6.17
CA PHE A 283 18.18 14.69 -5.38
C PHE A 283 17.98 14.35 -3.90
N PRO A 284 18.50 15.17 -2.97
CA PRO A 284 18.07 15.09 -1.58
C PRO A 284 16.54 15.18 -1.52
N VAL A 285 15.89 14.30 -0.75
CA VAL A 285 14.42 14.22 -0.61
C VAL A 285 13.79 15.59 -0.36
N ILE A 286 14.41 16.39 0.52
CA ILE A 286 13.97 17.76 0.82
C ILE A 286 13.98 18.63 -0.43
N GLY A 287 15.01 18.51 -1.26
CA GLY A 287 15.11 19.24 -2.53
C GLY A 287 14.02 18.88 -3.52
N VAL A 288 13.65 17.59 -3.60
CA VAL A 288 12.52 17.12 -4.44
C VAL A 288 11.21 17.70 -3.93
N LEU A 289 10.94 17.66 -2.63
CA LEU A 289 9.73 18.22 -2.03
C LEU A 289 9.62 19.74 -2.27
N ILE A 290 10.69 20.51 -2.00
CA ILE A 290 10.67 21.96 -2.22
C ILE A 290 10.41 22.30 -3.69
N LYS A 291 11.11 21.63 -4.62
CA LYS A 291 10.92 21.86 -6.05
C LYS A 291 9.50 21.51 -6.50
N SER A 292 8.94 20.40 -6.00
CA SER A 292 7.57 20.00 -6.31
C SER A 292 6.57 21.02 -5.77
N CYS A 293 6.61 21.34 -4.49
CA CYS A 293 5.67 22.28 -3.86
C CYS A 293 5.73 23.70 -4.47
N THR A 294 6.86 24.08 -5.05
CA THR A 294 7.05 25.41 -5.68
C THR A 294 6.91 25.41 -7.20
N GLY A 295 6.56 24.25 -7.80
CA GLY A 295 6.44 24.13 -9.26
C GLY A 295 7.75 24.24 -10.03
N ARG A 296 8.91 24.00 -9.38
CA ARG A 296 10.25 24.14 -9.99
C ARG A 296 10.86 22.80 -10.40
N LEU A 297 10.04 21.86 -10.89
CA LEU A 297 10.48 20.51 -11.26
C LEU A 297 11.23 20.42 -12.61
N GLY A 298 11.44 21.51 -13.31
CA GLY A 298 12.12 21.59 -14.62
C GLY A 298 11.17 22.01 -15.75
N GLU A 299 11.66 21.94 -16.99
CA GLU A 299 10.84 22.23 -18.18
C GLU A 299 9.77 21.15 -18.40
N MET A 300 8.62 21.35 -17.77
CA MET A 300 7.45 20.48 -17.91
C MET A 300 6.27 21.28 -18.47
N SER A 301 5.32 20.58 -19.13
CA SER A 301 4.06 21.21 -19.48
C SER A 301 3.31 21.70 -18.24
N ASP A 302 2.51 22.74 -18.34
CA ASP A 302 1.77 23.34 -17.23
C ASP A 302 0.98 22.30 -16.42
N VAL A 303 0.33 21.34 -17.08
CA VAL A 303 -0.43 20.27 -16.44
C VAL A 303 0.49 19.38 -15.56
N LYS A 304 1.66 18.97 -16.07
CA LYS A 304 2.63 18.16 -15.28
C LYS A 304 3.18 18.95 -14.10
N GLN A 305 3.31 20.25 -14.23
CA GLN A 305 3.77 21.13 -13.16
C GLN A 305 2.72 21.24 -12.05
N ILE A 306 1.43 21.43 -12.41
CA ILE A 306 0.30 21.45 -11.46
C ILE A 306 0.21 20.12 -10.73
N ASN A 307 0.26 18.98 -11.44
CA ASN A 307 0.26 17.65 -10.83
C ASN A 307 1.43 17.49 -9.85
N GLY A 308 2.61 17.96 -10.22
CA GLY A 308 3.79 17.96 -9.35
C GLY A 308 3.57 18.76 -8.06
N ILE A 309 2.93 19.93 -8.12
CA ILE A 309 2.60 20.76 -6.95
C ILE A 309 1.62 20.04 -6.04
N ILE A 310 0.54 19.48 -6.60
CA ILE A 310 -0.46 18.72 -5.84
C ILE A 310 0.20 17.55 -5.13
N LEU A 311 0.99 16.74 -5.84
CA LEU A 311 1.70 15.58 -5.28
C LEU A 311 2.70 16.00 -4.19
N GLY A 312 3.43 17.09 -4.39
CA GLY A 312 4.35 17.63 -3.40
C GLY A 312 3.67 17.98 -2.08
N TRP A 313 2.55 18.71 -2.14
CA TRP A 313 1.77 19.06 -0.94
C TRP A 313 1.11 17.85 -0.28
N LEU A 314 0.65 16.87 -1.07
CA LEU A 314 0.13 15.61 -0.52
C LEU A 314 1.23 14.82 0.22
N CYS A 315 2.46 14.81 -0.30
CA CYS A 315 3.60 14.21 0.40
C CYS A 315 3.92 14.93 1.72
N VAL A 316 3.88 16.27 1.74
CA VAL A 316 4.08 17.07 2.97
C VAL A 316 2.99 16.76 3.99
N PHE A 317 1.72 16.76 3.57
CA PHE A 317 0.59 16.39 4.43
C PHE A 317 0.76 14.97 5.01
N THR A 318 1.11 14.00 4.17
CA THR A 318 1.32 12.61 4.59
C THR A 318 2.48 12.49 5.57
N LEU A 319 3.59 13.21 5.33
CA LEU A 319 4.74 13.25 6.24
C LEU A 319 4.35 13.82 7.61
N LEU A 320 3.60 14.93 7.62
CA LEU A 320 3.08 15.52 8.85
C LEU A 320 2.17 14.53 9.60
N MET A 321 1.31 13.80 8.89
CA MET A 321 0.47 12.77 9.49
C MET A 321 1.33 11.68 10.16
N TYR A 322 2.39 11.21 9.52
CA TYR A 322 3.29 10.20 10.12
C TYR A 322 4.04 10.75 11.35
N VAL A 323 4.45 12.02 11.33
CA VAL A 323 5.05 12.68 12.51
C VAL A 323 4.03 12.78 13.65
N ILE A 324 2.79 13.16 13.37
CA ILE A 324 1.70 13.18 14.37
C ILE A 324 1.50 11.77 14.95
N MET A 325 1.53 10.71 14.14
CA MET A 325 1.43 9.34 14.63
C MET A 325 2.56 8.97 15.59
N LEU A 326 3.80 9.45 15.35
CA LEU A 326 4.91 9.26 16.31
C LEU A 326 4.62 9.95 17.64
N VAL A 327 4.14 11.20 17.61
CA VAL A 327 3.77 11.96 18.83
C VAL A 327 2.65 11.24 19.60
N ARG A 328 1.70 10.64 18.87
CA ARG A 328 0.60 9.86 19.45
C ARG A 328 0.99 8.42 19.83
N LYS A 329 2.28 8.08 19.78
CA LYS A 329 2.88 6.78 20.16
C LYS A 329 2.53 5.60 19.23
N HIS A 330 2.06 5.87 18.01
CA HIS A 330 1.93 4.87 16.92
C HIS A 330 3.28 4.68 16.22
N TYR A 331 4.32 4.30 17.00
CA TYR A 331 5.72 4.36 16.55
C TYR A 331 5.99 3.53 15.30
N ALA A 332 5.52 2.29 15.26
CA ALA A 332 5.74 1.40 14.11
C ALA A 332 5.11 1.98 12.83
N CYS A 333 3.88 2.51 12.91
CA CYS A 333 3.19 3.13 11.80
C CYS A 333 3.90 4.40 11.31
N GLY A 334 4.28 5.28 12.23
CA GLY A 334 4.97 6.54 11.90
C GLY A 334 6.34 6.31 11.28
N ILE A 335 7.19 5.45 11.89
CA ILE A 335 8.54 5.18 11.38
C ILE A 335 8.46 4.50 10.01
N PHE A 336 7.67 3.44 9.88
CA PHE A 336 7.49 2.76 8.59
C PHE A 336 6.94 3.70 7.52
N GLY A 337 5.90 4.50 7.85
CA GLY A 337 5.30 5.45 6.91
C GLY A 337 6.30 6.47 6.38
N ILE A 338 7.14 7.06 7.27
CA ILE A 338 8.20 7.98 6.88
C ILE A 338 9.19 7.30 5.93
N ILE A 339 9.71 6.13 6.29
CA ILE A 339 10.69 5.41 5.46
C ILE A 339 10.09 5.03 4.11
N ALA A 340 8.86 4.50 4.09
CA ALA A 340 8.15 4.09 2.89
C ALA A 340 7.93 5.27 1.92
N LEU A 341 7.65 6.47 2.46
CA LEU A 341 7.47 7.69 1.68
C LEU A 341 8.81 8.25 1.18
N MET A 342 9.88 8.15 1.98
CA MET A 342 11.20 8.68 1.60
C MET A 342 11.80 7.96 0.38
N ILE A 343 11.59 6.65 0.24
CA ILE A 343 12.17 5.85 -0.87
C ILE A 343 11.78 6.40 -2.25
N PRO A 344 10.50 6.57 -2.63
CA PRO A 344 10.15 7.12 -3.93
C PRO A 344 10.59 8.59 -4.08
N LEU A 345 10.60 9.38 -3.02
CA LEU A 345 11.01 10.78 -3.03
C LEU A 345 12.50 10.98 -3.30
N THR A 346 13.34 9.93 -3.23
CA THR A 346 14.74 10.04 -3.68
C THR A 346 14.87 10.28 -5.18
N SER A 347 13.81 10.03 -5.94
CA SER A 347 13.83 10.15 -7.40
C SER A 347 12.81 11.15 -7.94
N SER A 348 11.58 11.16 -7.45
CA SER A 348 10.49 12.01 -7.97
C SER A 348 9.29 11.95 -7.02
N VAL A 349 8.37 12.93 -7.13
CA VAL A 349 7.03 12.86 -6.54
C VAL A 349 6.05 12.01 -7.37
N MET A 350 6.40 11.69 -8.60
CA MET A 350 5.58 10.82 -9.45
C MET A 350 5.41 9.45 -8.78
N SER A 351 4.23 8.87 -8.91
CA SER A 351 3.85 7.58 -8.30
C SER A 351 3.81 7.56 -6.76
N THR A 352 4.06 8.67 -6.05
CA THR A 352 4.06 8.67 -4.58
C THR A 352 2.71 8.29 -3.97
N LEU A 353 1.59 8.61 -4.63
CA LEU A 353 0.26 8.21 -4.20
C LEU A 353 0.13 6.69 -4.07
N ARG A 354 0.69 5.93 -5.00
CA ARG A 354 0.72 4.46 -4.98
C ARG A 354 1.47 3.93 -3.75
N PHE A 355 2.56 4.59 -3.35
CA PHE A 355 3.31 4.21 -2.14
C PHE A 355 2.56 4.60 -0.87
N ILE A 356 1.87 5.74 -0.86
CA ILE A 356 1.06 6.20 0.28
C ILE A 356 -0.08 5.22 0.55
N VAL A 357 -0.92 4.92 -0.45
CA VAL A 357 -2.04 4.00 -0.28
C VAL A 357 -1.57 2.57 -0.03
N GLY A 358 -0.55 2.11 -0.75
CA GLY A 358 0.02 0.77 -0.58
C GLY A 358 0.60 0.52 0.82
N SER A 359 1.11 1.54 1.50
CA SER A 359 1.61 1.42 2.88
C SER A 359 0.51 1.27 3.93
N PHE A 360 -0.74 1.55 3.60
CA PHE A 360 -1.97 1.58 4.41
C PHE A 360 -1.91 2.40 5.71
N VAL A 361 -0.76 2.62 6.32
CA VAL A 361 -0.63 3.27 7.65
C VAL A 361 -1.21 4.67 7.69
N VAL A 362 -1.26 5.38 6.55
CA VAL A 362 -1.92 6.68 6.43
C VAL A 362 -3.40 6.60 6.83
N TYR A 363 -4.07 5.49 6.54
CA TYR A 363 -5.48 5.30 6.89
C TYR A 363 -5.70 5.18 8.39
N ILE A 364 -4.72 4.65 9.15
CA ILE A 364 -4.78 4.62 10.61
C ILE A 364 -4.74 6.06 11.16
N GLY A 365 -3.83 6.90 10.66
CA GLY A 365 -3.74 8.31 11.07
C GLY A 365 -5.00 9.11 10.70
N ILE A 366 -5.50 8.94 9.47
CA ILE A 366 -6.74 9.61 9.03
C ILE A 366 -7.94 9.12 9.86
N THR A 367 -8.02 7.82 10.16
CA THR A 367 -9.09 7.26 10.99
C THR A 367 -9.08 7.90 12.38
N GLU A 368 -7.92 7.97 13.03
CA GLU A 368 -7.82 8.59 14.34
C GLU A 368 -8.19 10.09 14.31
N ALA A 369 -7.75 10.82 13.27
CA ALA A 369 -8.12 12.21 13.07
C ALA A 369 -9.64 12.41 12.89
N LEU A 370 -10.29 11.53 12.11
CA LEU A 370 -11.74 11.56 11.91
C LEU A 370 -12.51 11.21 13.18
N LEU A 371 -11.99 10.32 14.02
CA LEU A 371 -12.61 9.95 15.29
C LEU A 371 -12.57 11.11 16.32
N LEU A 372 -11.64 12.06 16.17
CA LEU A 372 -11.59 13.29 16.98
C LEU A 372 -12.65 14.32 16.57
N THR A 373 -13.27 14.18 15.39
CA THR A 373 -14.30 15.10 14.92
C THR A 373 -15.70 14.66 15.36
N GLY A 374 -16.63 15.60 15.41
CA GLY A 374 -18.05 15.29 15.64
C GLY A 374 -18.64 14.45 14.50
N ARG A 375 -19.67 13.65 14.81
CA ARG A 375 -20.30 12.72 13.85
C ARG A 375 -20.74 13.39 12.53
N ASN A 376 -21.32 14.59 12.59
CA ASN A 376 -21.77 15.29 11.39
C ASN A 376 -20.59 15.78 10.55
N THR A 377 -19.58 16.39 11.17
CA THR A 377 -18.34 16.82 10.49
C THR A 377 -17.65 15.65 9.82
N ARG A 378 -17.54 14.51 10.50
CA ARG A 378 -16.98 13.26 9.98
C ARG A 378 -17.73 12.80 8.73
N ARG A 379 -19.08 12.78 8.76
CA ARG A 379 -19.90 12.43 7.59
C ARG A 379 -19.63 13.35 6.39
N VAL A 380 -19.57 14.65 6.62
CA VAL A 380 -19.28 15.62 5.56
C VAL A 380 -17.89 15.35 4.96
N ILE A 381 -16.86 15.14 5.80
CA ILE A 381 -15.51 14.83 5.31
C ILE A 381 -15.52 13.53 4.50
N MET A 382 -16.20 12.49 4.95
CA MET A 382 -16.28 11.22 4.21
C MET A 382 -16.97 11.40 2.85
N VAL A 383 -18.02 12.21 2.74
CA VAL A 383 -18.65 12.54 1.47
C VAL A 383 -17.68 13.26 0.54
N LEU A 384 -16.92 14.23 1.05
CA LEU A 384 -15.90 14.94 0.25
C LEU A 384 -14.79 14.00 -0.23
N LEU A 385 -14.36 13.06 0.61
CA LEU A 385 -13.38 12.03 0.24
C LEU A 385 -13.93 11.08 -0.83
N ALA A 386 -15.21 10.69 -0.74
CA ALA A 386 -15.86 9.90 -1.80
C ALA A 386 -15.96 10.66 -3.12
N ALA A 387 -16.28 11.94 -3.08
CA ALA A 387 -16.28 12.80 -4.28
C ALA A 387 -14.87 12.91 -4.89
N ALA A 388 -13.83 13.02 -4.04
CA ALA A 388 -12.44 13.00 -4.49
C ALA A 388 -12.06 11.65 -5.15
N GLU A 389 -12.59 10.51 -4.68
CA GLU A 389 -12.37 9.21 -5.34
C GLU A 389 -13.01 9.18 -6.74
N VAL A 390 -14.20 9.74 -6.92
CA VAL A 390 -14.82 9.84 -8.26
C VAL A 390 -13.92 10.65 -9.21
N ILE A 391 -13.30 11.73 -8.72
CA ILE A 391 -12.31 12.50 -9.49
C ILE A 391 -11.07 11.62 -9.79
N CYS A 392 -10.58 10.85 -8.82
CA CYS A 392 -9.46 9.93 -9.02
C CYS A 392 -9.80 8.86 -10.07
N ILE A 393 -10.99 8.26 -10.02
CA ILE A 393 -11.44 7.28 -11.04
C ILE A 393 -11.45 7.93 -12.43
N SER A 394 -11.98 9.16 -12.55
CA SER A 394 -12.00 9.90 -13.81
C SER A 394 -10.57 10.16 -14.32
N ALA A 395 -9.69 10.68 -13.48
CA ALA A 395 -8.29 10.91 -13.83
C ALA A 395 -7.57 9.60 -14.23
N TRP A 396 -7.85 8.49 -13.55
CA TRP A 396 -7.33 7.17 -13.90
C TRP A 396 -7.79 6.71 -15.27
N TYR A 397 -9.07 6.88 -15.59
CA TYR A 397 -9.65 6.46 -16.87
C TYR A 397 -9.18 7.31 -18.04
N PHE A 398 -8.86 8.58 -17.80
CA PHE A 398 -8.24 9.44 -18.82
C PHE A 398 -6.73 9.31 -18.91
N TRP A 399 -6.13 8.42 -18.14
CA TRP A 399 -4.68 8.23 -18.06
C TRP A 399 -3.95 9.53 -17.69
N ASP A 400 -4.54 10.30 -16.76
CA ASP A 400 -3.94 11.53 -16.25
C ASP A 400 -2.68 11.21 -15.43
N GLY A 401 -1.60 11.91 -15.71
CA GLY A 401 -0.31 11.71 -15.05
C GLY A 401 -0.30 12.03 -13.54
N LEU A 402 -1.39 12.55 -12.96
CA LEU A 402 -1.52 12.72 -11.50
C LEU A 402 -1.47 11.38 -10.76
N LEU A 403 -2.07 10.36 -11.35
CA LEU A 403 -2.17 9.02 -10.76
C LEU A 403 -1.15 8.01 -11.32
N MET A 404 -0.25 8.44 -12.18
CA MET A 404 0.80 7.62 -12.77
C MET A 404 1.82 7.06 -11.76
#